data_011beb2a9d64d3179082ad0ac39ba318
#
_entry.id   011beb2a9d64d3179082ad0ac39ba318
#
_cell.length_a   1.000
_cell.length_b   1.000
_cell.length_c   1.000
_cell.angle_alpha   90.00
_cell.angle_beta   90.00
_cell.angle_gamma   90.00
#
_symmetry.space_group_name_H-M   'P 1'
#
loop_
_entity.id
_entity.type
_entity.pdbx_description
1 polymer ?
#
loop_
_entity_poly.entity_id
_entity_poly.type
_entity_poly.pdbx_seq_one_letter_code
_entity_poly.pdbx_strand_id
1 'polypeptide(L)'
;MEERFCRTAMLIGEAGLVRLKAARVAVFGIGGVGSFAAEALARAGVGRLVLIDNDAVAASNLNRQLVALYSTLGRSKAAVMKARIEDINPAAEVEIVEDFFLPERAGLFFRGHYDYIVDAIDTVAGKIGLVMEAKKRTIPIVSSMGAGNKLDPTKFEVADIYETSVCPLARVMRRELKSRGVEALKVVYSKEKPRKPLFALREESAEKGGQAFSKQPPGSISFVPSVAGLILASVVVRELAGLTLE
;
A
#
# COMPACT_ATOMS: atom_id res chain seq x y z
N MET A 1 28.04 -10.82 -3.92
CA MET A 1 26.70 -10.22 -4.29
C MET A 1 25.84 -11.35 -4.83
N GLU A 2 24.56 -11.40 -4.42
CA GLU A 2 23.63 -12.42 -4.93
C GLU A 2 23.21 -12.08 -6.35
N GLU A 3 23.22 -13.06 -7.27
CA GLU A 3 22.95 -12.86 -8.70
C GLU A 3 21.63 -12.13 -8.97
N ARG A 4 20.56 -12.48 -8.22
CA ARG A 4 19.24 -11.87 -8.36
C ARG A 4 19.20 -10.35 -8.11
N PHE A 5 20.18 -9.79 -7.40
CA PHE A 5 20.26 -8.36 -7.10
C PHE A 5 21.37 -7.61 -7.85
N CYS A 6 22.12 -8.28 -8.75
CA CYS A 6 23.20 -7.65 -9.51
C CYS A 6 22.73 -6.39 -10.25
N ARG A 7 21.62 -6.48 -10.97
CA ARG A 7 21.08 -5.34 -11.72
C ARG A 7 20.58 -4.21 -10.83
N THR A 8 20.00 -4.55 -9.66
CA THR A 8 19.61 -3.56 -8.66
C THR A 8 20.84 -2.84 -8.11
N ALA A 9 21.89 -3.59 -7.77
CA ALA A 9 23.14 -3.03 -7.26
C ALA A 9 23.84 -2.09 -8.26
N MET A 10 23.70 -2.32 -9.57
CA MET A 10 24.23 -1.40 -10.60
C MET A 10 23.60 0.00 -10.53
N LEU A 11 22.40 0.12 -10.00
CA LEU A 11 21.67 1.39 -9.90
C LEU A 11 21.79 2.04 -8.52
N ILE A 12 21.76 1.24 -7.44
CA ILE A 12 21.72 1.76 -6.07
C ILE A 12 23.04 1.57 -5.30
N GLY A 13 24.01 0.91 -5.92
CA GLY A 13 25.28 0.53 -5.30
C GLY A 13 25.16 -0.60 -4.28
N GLU A 14 26.28 -1.22 -3.91
CA GLU A 14 26.31 -2.27 -2.88
C GLU A 14 25.87 -1.73 -1.51
N ALA A 15 26.26 -0.51 -1.15
CA ALA A 15 25.86 0.13 0.10
C ALA A 15 24.34 0.34 0.19
N GLY A 16 23.69 0.70 -0.92
CA GLY A 16 22.23 0.79 -1.00
C GLY A 16 21.57 -0.56 -0.78
N LEU A 17 22.09 -1.61 -1.41
CA LEU A 17 21.57 -2.96 -1.25
C LEU A 17 21.74 -3.48 0.20
N VAL A 18 22.87 -3.20 0.85
CA VAL A 18 23.09 -3.53 2.27
C VAL A 18 22.04 -2.86 3.16
N ARG A 19 21.74 -1.58 2.92
CA ARG A 19 20.69 -0.86 3.67
C ARG A 19 19.31 -1.49 3.45
N LEU A 20 18.94 -1.82 2.21
CA LEU A 20 17.66 -2.49 1.93
C LEU A 20 17.56 -3.85 2.61
N LYS A 21 18.63 -4.66 2.59
CA LYS A 21 18.67 -5.95 3.28
C LYS A 21 18.48 -5.84 4.79
N ALA A 22 18.97 -4.80 5.41
CA ALA A 22 18.82 -4.54 6.84
C ALA A 22 17.43 -3.99 7.20
N ALA A 23 16.75 -3.36 6.24
CA ALA A 23 15.51 -2.64 6.47
C ALA A 23 14.33 -3.56 6.78
N ARG A 24 13.43 -3.08 7.68
CA ARG A 24 12.14 -3.67 8.02
C ARG A 24 11.01 -2.75 7.61
N VAL A 25 10.25 -3.14 6.60
CA VAL A 25 9.15 -2.34 6.02
C VAL A 25 7.80 -2.98 6.32
N ALA A 26 6.87 -2.19 6.86
CA ALA A 26 5.49 -2.61 7.07
C ALA A 26 4.60 -2.15 5.91
N VAL A 27 3.81 -3.06 5.34
CA VAL A 27 2.83 -2.77 4.28
C VAL A 27 1.44 -3.01 4.84
N PHE A 28 0.69 -1.94 5.01
CA PHE A 28 -0.69 -1.97 5.51
C PHE A 28 -1.66 -1.98 4.32
N GLY A 29 -2.41 -3.07 4.16
CA GLY A 29 -3.29 -3.35 3.04
C GLY A 29 -2.57 -4.09 1.90
N ILE A 30 -2.98 -5.33 1.60
CA ILE A 30 -2.42 -6.20 0.53
C ILE A 30 -3.43 -6.34 -0.61
N GLY A 31 -4.08 -5.23 -0.94
CA GLY A 31 -5.01 -5.11 -2.06
C GLY A 31 -4.32 -4.80 -3.39
N GLY A 32 -5.05 -4.12 -4.30
CA GLY A 32 -4.56 -3.76 -5.65
C GLY A 32 -3.35 -2.82 -5.68
N VAL A 33 -3.11 -2.07 -4.61
CA VAL A 33 -1.94 -1.17 -4.47
C VAL A 33 -0.85 -1.87 -3.66
N GLY A 34 -1.16 -2.32 -2.44
CA GLY A 34 -0.15 -2.81 -1.51
C GLY A 34 0.48 -4.14 -1.93
N SER A 35 -0.23 -5.02 -2.65
CA SER A 35 0.39 -6.26 -3.15
C SER A 35 1.49 -5.98 -4.17
N PHE A 36 1.32 -5.01 -5.06
CA PHE A 36 2.37 -4.59 -6.00
C PHE A 36 3.51 -3.83 -5.31
N ALA A 37 3.21 -3.06 -4.27
CA ALA A 37 4.26 -2.44 -3.46
C ALA A 37 5.11 -3.50 -2.75
N ALA A 38 4.50 -4.49 -2.11
CA ALA A 38 5.20 -5.58 -1.43
C ALA A 38 6.06 -6.42 -2.40
N GLU A 39 5.53 -6.74 -3.58
CA GLU A 39 6.28 -7.40 -4.66
C GLU A 39 7.53 -6.62 -5.04
N ALA A 40 7.38 -5.33 -5.32
CA ALA A 40 8.50 -4.48 -5.74
C ALA A 40 9.56 -4.32 -4.64
N LEU A 41 9.15 -4.20 -3.38
CA LEU A 41 10.07 -4.15 -2.23
C LEU A 41 10.88 -5.44 -2.09
N ALA A 42 10.23 -6.61 -2.23
CA ALA A 42 10.90 -7.92 -2.19
C ALA A 42 11.93 -8.06 -3.32
N ARG A 43 11.56 -7.65 -4.55
CA ARG A 43 12.44 -7.67 -5.73
C ARG A 43 13.59 -6.67 -5.65
N ALA A 44 13.41 -5.56 -4.93
CA ALA A 44 14.47 -4.60 -4.67
C ALA A 44 15.48 -5.07 -3.61
N GLY A 45 15.15 -6.10 -2.83
CA GLY A 45 16.04 -6.68 -1.83
C GLY A 45 15.78 -6.20 -0.39
N VAL A 46 14.57 -5.69 -0.08
CA VAL A 46 14.17 -5.42 1.31
C VAL A 46 14.21 -6.73 2.09
N GLY A 47 14.95 -6.72 3.21
CA GLY A 47 15.24 -7.96 3.95
C GLY A 47 14.14 -8.39 4.91
N ARG A 48 13.32 -7.46 5.42
CA ARG A 48 12.20 -7.79 6.32
C ARG A 48 10.93 -7.07 5.90
N LEU A 49 9.86 -7.83 5.73
CA LEU A 49 8.55 -7.31 5.37
C LEU A 49 7.50 -7.76 6.40
N VAL A 50 6.66 -6.82 6.82
CA VAL A 50 5.49 -7.11 7.65
C VAL A 50 4.26 -6.78 6.83
N LEU A 51 3.44 -7.78 6.54
CA LEU A 51 2.27 -7.68 5.70
C LEU A 51 1.02 -7.67 6.58
N ILE A 52 0.25 -6.60 6.52
CA ILE A 52 -0.94 -6.42 7.36
C ILE A 52 -2.18 -6.36 6.46
N ASP A 53 -3.03 -7.36 6.54
CA ASP A 53 -4.32 -7.42 5.83
C ASP A 53 -5.20 -8.50 6.46
N ASN A 54 -6.46 -8.22 6.68
CA ASN A 54 -7.41 -9.15 7.29
C ASN A 54 -8.29 -9.90 6.28
N ASP A 55 -8.19 -9.56 4.99
CA ASP A 55 -9.07 -10.09 3.97
C ASP A 55 -8.60 -11.43 3.40
N ALA A 56 -9.57 -12.21 2.91
CA ALA A 56 -9.33 -13.31 1.99
C ALA A 56 -9.42 -12.83 0.52
N VAL A 57 -8.79 -13.59 -0.37
CA VAL A 57 -8.88 -13.38 -1.81
C VAL A 57 -10.29 -13.69 -2.29
N ALA A 58 -10.94 -12.73 -2.96
CA ALA A 58 -12.27 -12.88 -3.54
C ALA A 58 -12.22 -12.81 -5.08
N ALA A 59 -13.21 -13.37 -5.74
CA ALA A 59 -13.31 -13.36 -7.21
C ALA A 59 -13.33 -11.93 -7.77
N SER A 60 -13.96 -10.97 -7.08
CA SER A 60 -13.97 -9.56 -7.44
C SER A 60 -12.61 -8.87 -7.39
N ASN A 61 -11.57 -9.54 -6.85
CA ASN A 61 -10.21 -9.04 -6.78
C ASN A 61 -9.35 -9.43 -8.00
N LEU A 62 -9.76 -10.44 -8.76
CA LEU A 62 -9.00 -11.03 -9.88
C LEU A 62 -8.58 -10.01 -10.94
N ASN A 63 -9.37 -8.97 -11.13
CA ASN A 63 -9.09 -7.96 -12.14
C ASN A 63 -7.93 -7.01 -11.83
N ARG A 64 -7.45 -6.96 -10.56
CA ARG A 64 -6.47 -5.93 -10.16
C ARG A 64 -5.53 -6.26 -9.00
N GLN A 65 -5.78 -7.32 -8.23
CA GLN A 65 -4.92 -7.66 -7.08
C GLN A 65 -3.95 -8.77 -7.46
N LEU A 66 -2.67 -8.56 -7.23
CA LEU A 66 -1.60 -9.50 -7.57
C LEU A 66 -1.77 -10.87 -6.93
N VAL A 67 -2.28 -10.90 -5.69
CA VAL A 67 -2.53 -12.11 -4.90
C VAL A 67 -3.74 -12.91 -5.39
N ALA A 68 -4.58 -12.31 -6.25
CA ALA A 68 -5.83 -12.89 -6.66
C ALA A 68 -5.67 -13.73 -7.95
N LEU A 69 -5.73 -15.04 -7.78
CA LEU A 69 -5.75 -16.05 -8.81
C LEU A 69 -6.88 -17.04 -8.51
N TYR A 70 -7.35 -17.79 -9.49
CA TYR A 70 -8.35 -18.85 -9.23
C TYR A 70 -7.85 -19.85 -8.18
N SER A 71 -6.55 -20.16 -8.18
CA SER A 71 -5.91 -21.09 -7.22
C SER A 71 -5.76 -20.50 -5.81
N THR A 72 -5.97 -19.20 -5.62
CA THR A 72 -5.82 -18.54 -4.32
C THR A 72 -7.14 -18.05 -3.72
N LEU A 73 -8.27 -18.25 -4.41
CA LEU A 73 -9.59 -17.85 -3.90
C LEU A 73 -9.86 -18.43 -2.50
N GLY A 74 -10.35 -17.59 -1.60
CA GLY A 74 -10.63 -17.93 -0.20
C GLY A 74 -9.41 -17.98 0.73
N ARG A 75 -8.18 -17.89 0.20
CA ARG A 75 -6.97 -17.84 1.02
C ARG A 75 -6.70 -16.43 1.54
N SER A 76 -6.05 -16.31 2.70
CA SER A 76 -5.60 -15.03 3.23
C SER A 76 -4.71 -14.28 2.22
N LYS A 77 -4.99 -12.99 1.97
CA LYS A 77 -4.16 -12.15 1.09
C LYS A 77 -2.73 -12.03 1.60
N ALA A 78 -2.56 -11.83 2.91
CA ALA A 78 -1.25 -11.73 3.53
C ALA A 78 -0.46 -13.04 3.39
N ALA A 79 -1.09 -14.21 3.61
CA ALA A 79 -0.45 -15.50 3.47
C ALA A 79 -0.05 -15.81 2.01
N VAL A 80 -0.92 -15.47 1.03
CA VAL A 80 -0.59 -15.63 -0.40
C VAL A 80 0.58 -14.74 -0.79
N MET A 81 0.60 -13.49 -0.32
CA MET A 81 1.70 -12.57 -0.62
C MET A 81 3.01 -13.00 0.05
N LYS A 82 2.96 -13.53 1.27
CA LYS A 82 4.12 -14.09 1.96
C LYS A 82 4.75 -15.20 1.14
N ALA A 83 3.99 -16.21 0.75
CA ALA A 83 4.48 -17.32 -0.05
C ALA A 83 5.13 -16.85 -1.36
N ARG A 84 4.54 -15.84 -2.00
CA ARG A 84 5.09 -15.25 -3.21
C ARG A 84 6.41 -14.50 -2.96
N ILE A 85 6.53 -13.77 -1.88
CA ILE A 85 7.77 -13.06 -1.51
C ILE A 85 8.88 -14.06 -1.20
N GLU A 86 8.59 -15.13 -0.48
CA GLU A 86 9.55 -16.17 -0.14
C GLU A 86 10.07 -16.92 -1.39
N ASP A 87 9.26 -17.03 -2.44
CA ASP A 87 9.69 -17.59 -3.73
C ASP A 87 10.56 -16.59 -4.54
N ILE A 88 10.30 -15.28 -4.43
CA ILE A 88 11.11 -14.22 -5.06
C ILE A 88 12.44 -14.02 -4.34
N ASN A 89 12.39 -13.94 -3.01
CA ASN A 89 13.53 -13.67 -2.15
C ASN A 89 13.52 -14.60 -0.93
N PRO A 90 14.03 -15.84 -1.05
CA PRO A 90 14.04 -16.82 0.04
C PRO A 90 14.79 -16.38 1.30
N ALA A 91 15.63 -15.33 1.20
CA ALA A 91 16.35 -14.76 2.32
C ALA A 91 15.57 -13.66 3.07
N ALA A 92 14.41 -13.25 2.55
CA ALA A 92 13.57 -12.25 3.21
C ALA A 92 12.82 -12.86 4.40
N GLU A 93 12.80 -12.15 5.51
CA GLU A 93 11.95 -12.46 6.65
C GLU A 93 10.57 -11.83 6.44
N VAL A 94 9.52 -12.65 6.34
CA VAL A 94 8.16 -12.17 6.10
C VAL A 94 7.25 -12.53 7.27
N GLU A 95 6.81 -11.50 8.00
CA GLU A 95 5.79 -11.59 9.03
C GLU A 95 4.41 -11.25 8.43
N ILE A 96 3.35 -11.90 8.91
CA ILE A 96 1.97 -11.57 8.54
C ILE A 96 1.17 -11.22 9.78
N VAL A 97 0.27 -10.23 9.63
CA VAL A 97 -0.71 -9.86 10.64
C VAL A 97 -2.08 -9.86 9.97
N GLU A 98 -2.85 -10.91 10.21
CA GLU A 98 -4.17 -11.13 9.63
C GLU A 98 -5.25 -10.46 10.50
N ASP A 99 -5.13 -9.15 10.67
CA ASP A 99 -6.05 -8.37 11.48
C ASP A 99 -6.32 -7.00 10.82
N PHE A 100 -7.47 -6.44 11.13
CA PHE A 100 -7.87 -5.11 10.65
C PHE A 100 -7.23 -4.03 11.51
N PHE A 101 -6.50 -3.11 10.87
CA PHE A 101 -5.86 -2.01 11.58
C PHE A 101 -6.90 -1.03 12.12
N LEU A 102 -6.95 -0.93 13.44
CA LEU A 102 -7.70 0.08 14.18
C LEU A 102 -6.74 0.89 15.04
N PRO A 103 -6.87 2.23 15.09
CA PRO A 103 -6.01 3.09 15.90
C PRO A 103 -5.97 2.70 17.38
N GLU A 104 -7.11 2.25 17.94
CA GLU A 104 -7.26 1.85 19.34
C GLU A 104 -6.46 0.57 19.67
N ARG A 105 -6.14 -0.22 18.61
CA ARG A 105 -5.37 -1.47 18.70
C ARG A 105 -3.98 -1.33 18.14
N ALA A 106 -3.48 -0.11 17.91
CA ALA A 106 -2.19 0.15 17.28
C ALA A 106 -1.03 -0.64 17.89
N GLY A 107 -1.03 -0.87 19.20
CA GLY A 107 -0.01 -1.67 19.90
C GLY A 107 0.18 -3.09 19.36
N LEU A 108 -0.83 -3.69 18.73
CA LEU A 108 -0.75 -5.01 18.13
C LEU A 108 0.08 -5.02 16.83
N PHE A 109 0.09 -3.89 16.13
CA PHE A 109 0.73 -3.73 14.82
C PHE A 109 2.13 -3.14 14.90
N PHE A 110 2.47 -2.49 16.00
CA PHE A 110 3.77 -1.84 16.21
C PHE A 110 4.60 -2.61 17.26
N ARG A 111 4.74 -3.93 17.06
CA ARG A 111 5.54 -4.83 17.92
C ARG A 111 7.02 -4.84 17.55
N GLY A 112 7.61 -3.68 17.42
CA GLY A 112 9.00 -3.53 17.04
C GLY A 112 9.22 -2.29 16.20
N HIS A 113 10.46 -2.09 15.79
CA HIS A 113 10.82 -0.96 14.95
C HIS A 113 10.48 -1.25 13.49
N TYR A 114 9.97 -0.26 12.77
CA TYR A 114 9.89 -0.23 11.31
C TYR A 114 10.78 0.90 10.79
N ASP A 115 11.54 0.60 9.75
CA ASP A 115 12.33 1.63 9.06
C ASP A 115 11.46 2.43 8.08
N TYR A 116 10.33 1.83 7.63
CA TYR A 116 9.38 2.50 6.76
C TYR A 116 7.98 1.87 6.83
N ILE A 117 6.95 2.69 6.59
CA ILE A 117 5.56 2.24 6.48
C ILE A 117 5.01 2.59 5.10
N VAL A 118 4.40 1.61 4.44
CA VAL A 118 3.58 1.78 3.24
C VAL A 118 2.12 1.68 3.63
N ASP A 119 1.38 2.77 3.47
CA ASP A 119 -0.05 2.84 3.71
C ASP A 119 -0.82 2.65 2.39
N ALA A 120 -1.39 1.46 2.23
CA ALA A 120 -2.28 1.09 1.14
C ALA A 120 -3.70 0.70 1.64
N ILE A 121 -4.07 1.13 2.86
CA ILE A 121 -5.42 0.97 3.43
C ILE A 121 -6.42 1.78 2.61
N ASP A 122 -7.64 1.33 2.48
CA ASP A 122 -8.73 2.01 1.75
C ASP A 122 -9.65 2.85 2.65
N THR A 123 -9.67 2.61 3.96
CA THR A 123 -10.51 3.35 4.91
C THR A 123 -9.84 4.64 5.40
N VAL A 124 -10.59 5.74 5.41
CA VAL A 124 -10.10 7.05 5.86
C VAL A 124 -9.66 7.01 7.33
N ALA A 125 -10.45 6.39 8.20
CA ALA A 125 -10.14 6.30 9.62
C ALA A 125 -8.83 5.51 9.86
N GLY A 126 -8.66 4.36 9.17
CA GLY A 126 -7.42 3.58 9.25
C GLY A 126 -6.21 4.36 8.77
N LYS A 127 -6.31 5.07 7.64
CA LYS A 127 -5.21 5.92 7.13
C LYS A 127 -4.81 7.01 8.13
N ILE A 128 -5.79 7.74 8.67
CA ILE A 128 -5.53 8.81 9.65
C ILE A 128 -4.83 8.23 10.87
N GLY A 129 -5.37 7.14 11.43
CA GLY A 129 -4.77 6.49 12.59
C GLY A 129 -3.36 6.00 12.34
N LEU A 130 -3.11 5.40 11.17
CA LEU A 130 -1.78 4.92 10.79
C LEU A 130 -0.78 6.07 10.66
N VAL A 131 -1.18 7.18 10.03
CA VAL A 131 -0.33 8.38 9.91
C VAL A 131 -0.02 8.95 11.30
N MET A 132 -1.01 9.06 12.18
CA MET A 132 -0.81 9.56 13.55
C MET A 132 0.16 8.67 14.34
N GLU A 133 0.02 7.35 14.26
CA GLU A 133 0.92 6.41 14.93
C GLU A 133 2.34 6.44 14.35
N ALA A 134 2.48 6.56 13.02
CA ALA A 134 3.78 6.72 12.37
C ALA A 134 4.48 8.00 12.83
N LYS A 135 3.78 9.12 12.86
CA LYS A 135 4.32 10.41 13.34
C LYS A 135 4.72 10.36 14.80
N LYS A 136 3.87 9.81 15.66
CA LYS A 136 4.15 9.63 17.09
C LYS A 136 5.43 8.82 17.33
N ARG A 137 5.73 7.85 16.46
CA ARG A 137 6.91 6.98 16.56
C ARG A 137 8.09 7.44 15.70
N THR A 138 7.95 8.57 15.01
CA THR A 138 8.97 9.10 14.09
C THR A 138 9.36 8.08 13.00
N ILE A 139 8.39 7.28 12.52
CA ILE A 139 8.61 6.31 11.45
C ILE A 139 8.24 6.96 10.11
N PRO A 140 9.14 6.93 9.11
CA PRO A 140 8.81 7.37 7.76
C PRO A 140 7.61 6.62 7.19
N ILE A 141 6.69 7.35 6.53
CA ILE A 141 5.49 6.77 5.95
C ILE A 141 5.21 7.40 4.59
N VAL A 142 4.80 6.56 3.62
CA VAL A 142 4.20 6.99 2.35
C VAL A 142 2.81 6.40 2.21
N SER A 143 1.84 7.22 1.83
CA SER A 143 0.43 6.82 1.75
C SER A 143 -0.11 6.87 0.32
N SER A 144 -0.79 5.82 -0.11
CA SER A 144 -1.54 5.83 -1.36
C SER A 144 -2.85 6.60 -1.20
N MET A 145 -3.11 7.53 -2.11
CA MET A 145 -4.42 8.15 -2.23
C MET A 145 -5.33 7.33 -3.16
N GLY A 146 -6.48 7.85 -3.53
CA GLY A 146 -7.49 7.10 -4.28
C GLY A 146 -7.03 6.69 -5.69
N ALA A 147 -6.96 5.39 -5.94
CA ALA A 147 -6.67 4.78 -7.25
C ALA A 147 -7.92 4.34 -8.01
N GLY A 148 -9.10 4.34 -7.40
CA GLY A 148 -10.35 3.94 -8.04
C GLY A 148 -10.92 4.97 -9.01
N ASN A 149 -11.75 4.48 -9.96
CA ASN A 149 -12.44 5.28 -10.98
C ASN A 149 -11.49 6.05 -11.92
N LYS A 150 -10.35 5.44 -12.28
CA LYS A 150 -9.30 6.03 -13.11
C LYS A 150 -8.85 5.04 -14.19
N LEU A 151 -8.31 5.59 -15.28
CA LEU A 151 -7.80 4.83 -16.43
C LEU A 151 -6.40 5.25 -16.88
N ASP A 152 -5.91 6.38 -16.38
CA ASP A 152 -4.61 6.91 -16.79
C ASP A 152 -3.57 6.79 -15.64
N PRO A 153 -2.75 5.74 -15.65
CA PRO A 153 -1.73 5.53 -14.62
C PRO A 153 -0.57 6.54 -14.72
N THR A 154 -0.42 7.22 -15.86
CA THR A 154 0.66 8.21 -16.04
C THR A 154 0.43 9.50 -15.27
N LYS A 155 -0.77 9.69 -14.72
CA LYS A 155 -1.14 10.86 -13.91
C LYS A 155 -0.87 10.69 -12.41
N PHE A 156 -0.21 9.60 -12.02
CA PHE A 156 0.26 9.48 -10.64
C PHE A 156 1.50 10.33 -10.40
N GLU A 157 1.52 10.97 -9.23
CA GLU A 157 2.63 11.78 -8.74
C GLU A 157 2.92 11.47 -7.27
N VAL A 158 4.17 11.72 -6.88
CA VAL A 158 4.61 11.77 -5.48
C VAL A 158 4.61 13.24 -5.05
N ALA A 159 3.90 13.56 -4.00
CA ALA A 159 3.82 14.93 -3.47
C ALA A 159 3.61 14.93 -1.95
N ASP A 160 3.72 16.09 -1.34
CA ASP A 160 3.14 16.29 -0.01
C ASP A 160 1.61 16.33 -0.11
N ILE A 161 0.93 15.83 0.94
CA ILE A 161 -0.54 15.79 0.99
C ILE A 161 -1.15 17.18 0.76
N TYR A 162 -0.49 18.25 1.22
CA TYR A 162 -0.97 19.62 1.10
C TYR A 162 -0.80 20.20 -0.29
N GLU A 163 0.03 19.63 -1.14
CA GLU A 163 0.24 20.00 -2.54
C GLU A 163 -0.67 19.23 -3.50
N THR A 164 -1.43 18.24 -2.99
CA THR A 164 -2.30 17.41 -3.83
C THR A 164 -3.50 18.20 -4.36
N SER A 165 -3.98 17.80 -5.53
CA SER A 165 -5.17 18.38 -6.18
C SER A 165 -6.13 17.26 -6.64
N VAL A 166 -7.33 17.62 -7.07
CA VAL A 166 -8.30 16.76 -7.79
C VAL A 166 -8.80 15.54 -7.01
N CYS A 167 -7.93 14.80 -6.31
CA CYS A 167 -8.27 13.54 -5.64
C CYS A 167 -9.22 13.76 -4.44
N PRO A 168 -10.45 13.15 -4.43
CA PRO A 168 -11.40 13.31 -3.34
C PRO A 168 -10.88 12.78 -2.00
N LEU A 169 -10.18 11.62 -2.00
CA LEU A 169 -9.60 11.05 -0.79
C LEU A 169 -8.52 11.98 -0.22
N ALA A 170 -7.63 12.50 -1.06
CA ALA A 170 -6.60 13.45 -0.61
C ALA A 170 -7.21 14.71 0.01
N ARG A 171 -8.34 15.20 -0.53
CA ARG A 171 -9.07 16.35 0.05
C ARG A 171 -9.54 16.06 1.48
N VAL A 172 -10.09 14.89 1.72
CA VAL A 172 -10.52 14.47 3.06
C VAL A 172 -9.31 14.33 3.98
N MET A 173 -8.27 13.64 3.54
CA MET A 173 -7.05 13.43 4.32
C MET A 173 -6.39 14.77 4.70
N ARG A 174 -6.27 15.74 3.78
CA ARG A 174 -5.74 17.09 4.08
C ARG A 174 -6.47 17.76 5.22
N ARG A 175 -7.82 17.76 5.16
CA ARG A 175 -8.64 18.40 6.21
C ARG A 175 -8.43 17.72 7.56
N GLU A 176 -8.51 16.42 7.59
CA GLU A 176 -8.44 15.62 8.81
C GLU A 176 -7.03 15.64 9.42
N LEU A 177 -5.98 15.61 8.62
CA LEU A 177 -4.60 15.67 9.10
C LEU A 177 -4.23 17.08 9.58
N LYS A 178 -4.69 18.12 8.89
CA LYS A 178 -4.47 19.51 9.32
C LYS A 178 -5.09 19.80 10.68
N SER A 179 -6.32 19.31 10.94
CA SER A 179 -6.98 19.48 12.24
C SER A 179 -6.29 18.75 13.38
N ARG A 180 -5.41 17.77 13.07
CA ARG A 180 -4.62 16.99 14.02
C ARG A 180 -3.16 17.44 14.12
N GLY A 181 -2.79 18.55 13.50
CA GLY A 181 -1.45 19.12 13.56
C GLY A 181 -0.39 18.34 12.77
N VAL A 182 -0.78 17.52 11.79
CA VAL A 182 0.17 16.87 10.90
C VAL A 182 0.63 17.89 9.85
N GLU A 183 1.91 18.23 9.86
CA GLU A 183 2.49 19.26 9.00
C GLU A 183 2.82 18.77 7.60
N ALA A 184 3.15 17.48 7.43
CA ALA A 184 3.52 16.89 6.15
C ALA A 184 3.20 15.39 6.09
N LEU A 185 2.82 14.91 4.92
CA LEU A 185 2.68 13.49 4.61
C LEU A 185 3.02 13.26 3.14
N LYS A 186 4.01 12.42 2.88
CA LYS A 186 4.33 11.97 1.53
C LYS A 186 3.24 11.04 1.01
N VAL A 187 2.72 11.34 -0.17
CA VAL A 187 1.63 10.57 -0.79
C VAL A 187 1.90 10.27 -2.25
N VAL A 188 1.32 9.16 -2.71
CA VAL A 188 1.16 8.86 -4.13
C VAL A 188 -0.30 9.12 -4.48
N TYR A 189 -0.56 10.07 -5.38
CA TYR A 189 -1.90 10.44 -5.80
C TYR A 189 -1.98 10.68 -7.30
N SER A 190 -3.17 10.64 -7.87
CA SER A 190 -3.37 10.88 -9.30
C SER A 190 -4.07 12.22 -9.54
N LYS A 191 -3.58 12.96 -10.52
CA LYS A 191 -4.22 14.18 -11.08
C LYS A 191 -5.38 13.87 -12.03
N GLU A 192 -5.66 12.61 -12.31
CA GLU A 192 -6.85 12.25 -13.08
C GLU A 192 -8.12 12.50 -12.27
N LYS A 193 -9.10 13.19 -12.87
CA LYS A 193 -10.44 13.32 -12.29
C LYS A 193 -11.11 11.95 -12.26
N PRO A 194 -11.66 11.51 -11.10
CA PRO A 194 -12.39 10.25 -11.04
C PRO A 194 -13.54 10.24 -12.05
N ARG A 195 -13.65 9.15 -12.80
CA ARG A 195 -14.76 8.93 -13.74
C ARG A 195 -16.02 8.51 -13.00
N LYS A 196 -17.17 8.85 -13.55
CA LYS A 196 -18.41 8.25 -13.09
C LYS A 196 -18.46 6.81 -13.60
N PRO A 197 -18.77 5.81 -12.73
CA PRO A 197 -19.03 4.45 -13.19
C PRO A 197 -20.13 4.42 -14.23
N LEU A 198 -19.98 3.59 -15.26
CA LEU A 198 -20.97 3.46 -16.34
C LEU A 198 -22.25 2.76 -15.87
N PHE A 199 -22.14 1.95 -14.82
CA PHE A 199 -23.25 1.29 -14.15
C PHE A 199 -22.94 1.10 -12.66
N ALA A 200 -23.98 0.88 -11.87
CA ALA A 200 -23.86 0.52 -10.46
C ALA A 200 -23.78 -1.00 -10.32
N LEU A 201 -22.84 -1.51 -9.52
CA LEU A 201 -22.92 -2.89 -9.07
C LEU A 201 -24.11 -2.99 -8.10
N ARG A 202 -25.11 -3.83 -8.43
CA ARG A 202 -26.11 -4.24 -7.44
C ARG A 202 -25.42 -5.23 -6.51
N GLU A 203 -25.18 -4.83 -5.26
CA GLU A 203 -24.91 -5.82 -4.22
C GLU A 203 -26.21 -6.64 -4.09
N GLU A 204 -26.12 -7.95 -4.29
CA GLU A 204 -27.15 -8.85 -3.79
C GLU A 204 -27.07 -8.75 -2.27
N SER A 205 -27.87 -7.85 -1.72
CA SER A 205 -28.02 -7.71 -0.28
C SER A 205 -28.61 -9.02 0.23
N ALA A 206 -27.77 -9.79 0.95
CA ALA A 206 -28.32 -10.78 1.86
C ALA A 206 -29.30 -10.05 2.79
N GLU A 207 -30.54 -10.46 2.77
CA GLU A 207 -31.64 -9.96 3.57
C GLU A 207 -31.26 -9.96 5.07
N LYS A 208 -30.81 -8.83 5.58
CA LYS A 208 -30.89 -8.52 7.00
C LYS A 208 -31.28 -7.06 7.12
N GLY A 209 -32.52 -6.87 7.58
CA GLY A 209 -33.16 -5.58 7.76
C GLY A 209 -32.30 -4.57 8.51
N GLY A 210 -31.92 -3.52 7.81
CA GLY A 210 -31.23 -2.38 8.34
C GLY A 210 -30.81 -1.48 7.18
N GLN A 211 -31.17 -0.19 7.21
CA GLN A 211 -30.75 0.81 6.24
C GLN A 211 -29.21 0.96 6.24
N ALA A 212 -28.51 0.09 5.56
CA ALA A 212 -27.10 0.28 5.23
C ALA A 212 -27.03 0.99 3.88
N PHE A 213 -26.69 2.27 3.87
CA PHE A 213 -26.16 2.97 2.69
C PHE A 213 -24.80 2.36 2.36
N SER A 214 -24.78 1.22 1.71
CA SER A 214 -23.56 0.64 1.17
C SER A 214 -23.07 1.59 0.07
N LYS A 215 -21.95 2.27 0.34
CA LYS A 215 -21.30 3.09 -0.68
C LYS A 215 -20.87 2.16 -1.81
N GLN A 216 -21.36 2.42 -3.01
CA GLN A 216 -20.95 1.69 -4.20
C GLN A 216 -19.41 1.61 -4.27
N PRO A 217 -18.83 0.41 -4.42
CA PRO A 217 -17.39 0.28 -4.56
C PRO A 217 -16.90 1.02 -5.81
N PRO A 218 -15.75 1.68 -5.77
CA PRO A 218 -15.22 2.36 -6.94
C PRO A 218 -14.84 1.35 -8.02
N GLY A 219 -15.06 1.72 -9.29
CA GLY A 219 -14.54 0.96 -10.42
C GLY A 219 -13.01 0.91 -10.36
N SER A 220 -12.43 -0.19 -10.84
CA SER A 220 -10.97 -0.37 -10.86
C SER A 220 -10.55 -1.22 -12.06
N ILE A 221 -9.30 -1.03 -12.49
CA ILE A 221 -8.69 -1.76 -13.61
C ILE A 221 -7.25 -2.12 -13.23
N SER A 222 -6.70 -3.18 -13.84
CA SER A 222 -5.44 -3.81 -13.41
C SER A 222 -4.24 -2.87 -13.31
N PHE A 223 -4.06 -1.98 -14.27
CA PHE A 223 -2.85 -1.17 -14.44
C PHE A 223 -2.85 0.14 -13.65
N VAL A 224 -3.93 0.55 -13.03
CA VAL A 224 -3.98 1.80 -12.25
C VAL A 224 -3.50 1.61 -10.82
N PRO A 225 -4.10 0.73 -9.99
CA PRO A 225 -3.61 0.51 -8.63
C PRO A 225 -2.23 -0.14 -8.59
N SER A 226 -1.88 -0.97 -9.57
CA SER A 226 -0.56 -1.60 -9.67
C SER A 226 0.55 -0.56 -9.82
N VAL A 227 0.38 0.42 -10.72
CA VAL A 227 1.36 1.51 -10.90
C VAL A 227 1.47 2.36 -9.64
N ALA A 228 0.38 2.65 -8.95
CA ALA A 228 0.45 3.34 -7.66
C ALA A 228 1.30 2.56 -6.64
N GLY A 229 1.14 1.23 -6.58
CA GLY A 229 1.94 0.37 -5.71
C GLY A 229 3.43 0.37 -6.06
N LEU A 230 3.76 0.32 -7.35
CA LEU A 230 5.15 0.39 -7.83
C LEU A 230 5.80 1.76 -7.50
N ILE A 231 5.05 2.85 -7.62
CA ILE A 231 5.53 4.19 -7.25
C ILE A 231 5.76 4.28 -5.73
N LEU A 232 4.86 3.75 -4.88
CA LEU A 232 5.08 3.68 -3.44
C LEU A 232 6.39 2.94 -3.10
N ALA A 233 6.60 1.78 -3.70
CA ALA A 233 7.83 1.01 -3.51
C ALA A 233 9.07 1.80 -3.97
N SER A 234 8.98 2.52 -5.09
CA SER A 234 10.11 3.33 -5.59
C SER A 234 10.51 4.43 -4.61
N VAL A 235 9.55 5.05 -3.93
CA VAL A 235 9.82 6.04 -2.86
C VAL A 235 10.57 5.38 -1.72
N VAL A 236 10.05 4.27 -1.19
CA VAL A 236 10.64 3.54 -0.07
C VAL A 236 12.06 3.07 -0.38
N VAL A 237 12.25 2.43 -1.54
CA VAL A 237 13.56 1.90 -1.97
C VAL A 237 14.59 3.01 -2.09
N ARG A 238 14.25 4.13 -2.72
CA ARG A 238 15.17 5.26 -2.88
C ARG A 238 15.57 5.87 -1.54
N GLU A 239 14.61 6.11 -0.67
CA GLU A 239 14.89 6.71 0.65
C GLU A 239 15.72 5.78 1.53
N LEU A 240 15.38 4.49 1.62
CA LEU A 240 16.16 3.51 2.37
C LEU A 240 17.55 3.28 1.77
N ALA A 241 17.68 3.31 0.44
CA ALA A 241 18.97 3.22 -0.23
C ALA A 241 19.79 4.52 -0.14
N GLY A 242 19.24 5.61 0.43
CA GLY A 242 19.90 6.90 0.56
C GLY A 242 20.13 7.60 -0.79
N LEU A 243 19.21 7.45 -1.74
CA LEU A 243 19.29 8.06 -3.06
C LEU A 243 18.45 9.34 -3.12
N THR A 244 19.06 10.43 -3.57
CA THR A 244 18.35 11.64 -3.99
C THR A 244 18.11 11.58 -5.50
N LEU A 245 16.94 12.00 -5.96
CA LEU A 245 16.74 12.31 -7.38
C LEU A 245 17.28 13.72 -7.62
N GLU A 246 18.12 13.82 -8.61
CA GLU A 246 18.55 15.12 -9.17
C GLU A 246 17.38 15.80 -9.89
#